data_9beaec60202589344c495f98707bf024
#
_entry.id   9beaec60202589344c495f98707bf024
#
_cell.length_a   1.000
_cell.length_b   1.000
_cell.length_c   1.000
_cell.angle_alpha   90.00
_cell.angle_beta   90.00
_cell.angle_gamma   90.00
#
_symmetry.space_group_name_H-M   'P 1'
#
loop_
_entity.id
_entity.type
_entity.pdbx_description
1 polymer ?
#
loop_
_entity_poly.entity_id
_entity_poly.type
_entity_poly.pdbx_seq_one_letter_code
_entity_poly.pdbx_strand_id
1 'polypeptide(L)'
;MSLGNALLGLLNHKPMTGYDLKKILDHPMGFFWIAQMSQIYRELNKMEEKGLVKSEIVSQEKRPDRKVYHLTKEGRETFLNWLNKFPDQLS
;
A
#
# COMPACT_ATOMS: atom_id res chain seq x y z
N MET A 1 12.67 -6.51 -1.68
CA MET A 1 11.40 -5.78 -1.83
C MET A 1 11.25 -4.80 -0.68
N SER A 2 10.88 -3.57 -0.95
CA SER A 2 10.66 -2.57 0.09
C SER A 2 9.21 -2.60 0.55
N LEU A 3 8.97 -2.10 1.77
CA LEU A 3 7.61 -1.98 2.27
C LEU A 3 6.75 -1.11 1.35
N GLY A 4 7.32 -0.02 0.85
CA GLY A 4 6.59 0.85 -0.08
C GLY A 4 6.13 0.11 -1.33
N ASN A 5 6.99 -0.68 -1.94
CA ASN A 5 6.63 -1.46 -3.13
C ASN A 5 5.57 -2.51 -2.81
N ALA A 6 5.65 -3.13 -1.63
CA ALA A 6 4.62 -4.08 -1.21
C ALA A 6 3.26 -3.41 -1.08
N LEU A 7 3.23 -2.22 -0.48
CA LEU A 7 1.99 -1.47 -0.33
C LEU A 7 1.41 -1.06 -1.69
N LEU A 8 2.26 -0.60 -2.61
CA LEU A 8 1.81 -0.26 -3.96
C LEU A 8 1.20 -1.47 -4.65
N GLY A 9 1.82 -2.63 -4.50
CA GLY A 9 1.30 -3.86 -5.08
C GLY A 9 -0.07 -4.25 -4.53
N LEU A 10 -0.24 -4.13 -3.23
CA LEU A 10 -1.53 -4.43 -2.60
C LEU A 10 -2.60 -3.45 -3.04
N LEU A 11 -2.26 -2.16 -3.11
CA LEU A 11 -3.21 -1.14 -3.55
C LEU A 11 -3.50 -1.24 -5.06
N ASN A 12 -2.60 -1.83 -5.82
CA ASN A 12 -2.87 -2.10 -7.24
C ASN A 12 -3.98 -3.13 -7.39
N HIS A 13 -4.15 -3.99 -6.40
CA HIS A 13 -5.23 -4.98 -6.40
C HIS A 13 -6.59 -4.32 -6.13
N LYS A 14 -6.67 -3.51 -5.07
CA LYS A 14 -7.89 -2.76 -4.74
C LYS A 14 -7.58 -1.69 -3.69
N PRO A 15 -8.42 -0.65 -3.58
CA PRO A 15 -8.27 0.32 -2.50
C PRO A 15 -8.43 -0.34 -1.13
N MET A 16 -7.66 0.14 -0.16
CA MET A 16 -7.64 -0.44 1.19
C MET A 16 -7.34 0.62 2.24
N THR A 17 -7.78 0.33 3.47
CA THR A 17 -7.36 1.12 4.63
C THR A 17 -5.98 0.67 5.08
N GLY A 18 -5.31 1.49 5.90
CA GLY A 18 -4.05 1.06 6.51
C GLY A 18 -4.22 -0.21 7.35
N TYR A 19 -5.37 -0.33 8.01
CA TYR A 19 -5.68 -1.52 8.80
C TYR A 19 -5.77 -2.77 7.92
N ASP A 20 -6.45 -2.66 6.76
CA ASP A 20 -6.54 -3.78 5.82
C ASP A 20 -5.16 -4.22 5.33
N LEU A 21 -4.31 -3.24 5.01
CA LEU A 21 -2.95 -3.52 4.58
C LEU A 21 -2.15 -4.24 5.66
N LYS A 22 -2.30 -3.79 6.91
CA LYS A 22 -1.62 -4.42 8.05
C LYS A 22 -2.04 -5.89 8.19
N LYS A 23 -3.33 -6.16 8.07
CA LYS A 23 -3.85 -7.52 8.19
C LYS A 23 -3.26 -8.45 7.12
N ILE A 24 -3.13 -7.96 5.90
CA ILE A 24 -2.56 -8.77 4.83
C ILE A 24 -1.08 -9.01 5.08
N LEU A 25 -0.33 -7.99 5.48
CA LEU A 25 1.09 -8.13 5.75
C LEU A 25 1.39 -9.04 6.93
N ASP A 26 0.47 -9.10 7.89
CA ASP A 26 0.62 -9.98 9.06
C ASP A 26 0.24 -11.43 8.77
N HIS A 27 -0.38 -11.69 7.61
CA HIS A 27 -0.87 -13.04 7.31
C HIS A 27 0.30 -14.00 7.13
N PRO A 28 0.32 -15.13 7.86
CA PRO A 28 1.48 -16.03 7.85
C PRO A 28 1.75 -16.68 6.50
N MET A 29 0.76 -16.81 5.65
CA MET A 29 0.92 -17.42 4.32
C MET A 29 1.23 -16.42 3.22
N GLY A 30 1.11 -15.13 3.51
CA GLY A 30 1.23 -14.11 2.49
C GLY A 30 2.62 -13.52 2.37
N PHE A 31 3.04 -12.80 3.39
CA PHE A 31 4.29 -12.05 3.37
C PHE A 31 5.06 -12.26 4.66
N PHE A 32 6.36 -12.39 4.54
CA PHE A 32 7.24 -12.47 5.70
C PHE A 32 7.68 -11.07 6.11
N TRP A 33 6.69 -10.20 6.28
CA TRP A 33 6.95 -8.80 6.53
C TRP A 33 6.38 -8.38 7.86
N ILE A 34 7.26 -8.08 8.79
CA ILE A 34 6.84 -7.54 10.08
C ILE A 34 6.89 -6.03 9.98
N ALA A 35 5.74 -5.41 9.84
CA ALA A 35 5.62 -3.96 9.76
C ALA A 35 4.62 -3.50 10.81
N GLN A 36 4.98 -2.47 11.56
CA GLN A 36 4.06 -1.87 12.53
C GLN A 36 3.17 -0.85 11.83
N MET A 37 2.00 -0.59 12.41
CA MET A 37 1.06 0.38 11.85
C MET A 37 1.72 1.74 11.59
N SER A 38 2.59 2.18 12.51
CA SER A 38 3.28 3.45 12.35
C SER A 38 4.17 3.47 11.10
N GLN A 39 4.80 2.35 10.78
CA GLN A 39 5.64 2.24 9.60
C GLN A 39 4.78 2.26 8.33
N ILE A 40 3.65 1.57 8.36
CA ILE A 40 2.73 1.54 7.22
C ILE A 40 2.21 2.94 6.93
N TYR A 41 1.74 3.67 7.95
CA TYR A 41 1.25 5.03 7.76
C TYR A 41 2.34 5.99 7.32
N ARG A 42 3.56 5.81 7.81
CA ARG A 42 4.70 6.62 7.37
C ARG A 42 4.94 6.44 5.86
N GLU A 43 4.93 5.21 5.39
CA GLU A 43 5.10 4.94 3.98
C GLU A 43 3.93 5.45 3.15
N LEU A 44 2.70 5.26 3.62
CA LEU A 44 1.52 5.76 2.93
C LEU A 44 1.56 7.29 2.81
N ASN A 45 1.93 7.99 3.88
CA ASN A 45 2.05 9.44 3.85
C ASN A 45 3.11 9.90 2.86
N LYS A 46 4.25 9.20 2.84
CA LYS A 46 5.33 9.50 1.89
C LYS A 46 4.86 9.32 0.45
N MET A 47 4.15 8.23 0.19
CA MET A 47 3.65 7.96 -1.14
C MET A 47 2.56 8.94 -1.56
N GLU A 48 1.75 9.38 -0.60
CA GLU A 48 0.74 10.40 -0.88
C GLU A 48 1.39 11.73 -1.24
N GLU A 49 2.45 12.12 -0.54
CA GLU A 49 3.21 13.33 -0.87
C GLU A 49 3.82 13.26 -2.26
N LYS A 50 4.21 12.08 -2.69
CA LYS A 50 4.80 11.87 -4.03
C LYS A 50 3.73 11.72 -5.12
N GLY A 51 2.46 11.73 -4.76
CA GLY A 51 1.39 11.57 -5.73
C GLY A 51 1.17 10.13 -6.19
N LEU A 52 1.72 9.14 -5.48
CA LEU A 52 1.57 7.74 -5.86
C LEU A 52 0.29 7.12 -5.32
N VAL A 53 -0.23 7.65 -4.23
CA VAL A 53 -1.51 7.24 -3.67
C VAL A 53 -2.30 8.48 -3.28
N LYS A 54 -3.59 8.32 -3.14
CA LYS A 54 -4.46 9.37 -2.59
C LYS A 54 -5.36 8.72 -1.54
N SER A 55 -5.81 9.51 -0.59
CA SER A 55 -6.68 9.02 0.47
C SER A 55 -8.06 9.62 0.35
N GLU A 56 -9.04 8.87 0.82
CA GLU A 56 -10.44 9.26 0.83
C GLU A 56 -11.03 8.90 2.18
N ILE A 57 -11.73 9.83 2.79
CA ILE A 57 -12.42 9.58 4.04
C ILE A 57 -13.82 9.06 3.72
N VAL A 58 -14.13 7.87 4.20
CA VAL A 58 -15.42 7.24 3.99
C VAL A 58 -16.16 7.23 5.32
N SER A 59 -17.28 7.97 5.39
CA SER A 59 -18.08 8.04 6.60
C SER A 59 -18.85 6.74 6.80
N GLN A 60 -18.91 6.30 8.06
CA GLN A 60 -19.67 5.12 8.43
C GLN A 60 -20.66 5.47 9.52
N GLU A 61 -21.87 4.91 9.42
CA GLU A 61 -22.86 5.06 10.45
C GLU A 61 -22.45 4.30 11.69
N LYS A 62 -22.48 4.94 12.86
CA LYS A 62 -22.20 4.33 14.16
C LYS A 62 -20.78 3.78 14.34
N ARG A 63 -19.85 4.18 13.46
CA ARG A 63 -18.44 3.77 13.54
C ARG A 63 -17.56 4.95 13.16
N PRO A 64 -16.29 4.92 13.56
CA PRO A 64 -15.34 5.94 13.10
C PRO A 64 -15.23 5.93 11.57
N ASP A 65 -14.93 7.08 11.00
CA ASP A 65 -14.70 7.18 9.56
C ASP A 65 -13.53 6.30 9.16
N ARG A 66 -13.59 5.80 7.93
CA ARG A 66 -12.50 5.01 7.36
C ARG A 66 -11.69 5.89 6.41
N LYS A 67 -10.38 5.75 6.49
CA LYS A 67 -9.48 6.40 5.53
C LYS A 67 -8.99 5.34 4.55
N VAL A 68 -9.47 5.43 3.31
CA VAL A 68 -9.18 4.46 2.27
C VAL A 68 -8.15 5.04 1.32
N TYR A 69 -7.10 4.28 1.05
CA TYR A 69 -6.03 4.67 0.13
C TYR A 69 -6.26 4.05 -1.23
N HIS A 70 -6.05 4.86 -2.26
CA HIS A 70 -6.20 4.47 -3.65
C HIS A 70 -4.88 4.66 -4.38
N LEU A 71 -4.56 3.73 -5.25
CA LEU A 71 -3.40 3.89 -6.13
C LEU A 71 -3.75 4.91 -7.21
N THR A 72 -2.86 5.87 -7.45
CA THR A 72 -3.03 6.82 -8.55
C THR A 72 -2.48 6.22 -9.84
N LYS A 73 -2.70 6.91 -10.96
CA LYS A 73 -2.09 6.51 -12.23
C LYS A 73 -0.57 6.48 -12.11
N GLU A 74 0.01 7.50 -11.48
CA GLU A 74 1.44 7.60 -11.27
C GLU A 74 1.95 6.47 -10.37
N GLY A 75 1.17 6.12 -9.35
CA GLY A 75 1.51 5.01 -8.47
C GLY A 75 1.52 3.69 -9.20
N ARG A 76 0.54 3.46 -10.07
CA ARG A 76 0.49 2.26 -10.88
C ARG A 76 1.68 2.17 -11.83
N GLU A 77 2.00 3.27 -12.49
CA GLU A 77 3.15 3.30 -13.39
C GLU A 77 4.45 3.01 -12.67
N THR A 78 4.62 3.59 -11.49
CA THR A 78 5.80 3.35 -10.65
C THR A 78 5.90 1.88 -10.26
N PHE A 79 4.79 1.29 -9.86
CA PHE A 79 4.77 -0.12 -9.48
C PHE A 79 5.08 -1.03 -10.66
N LEU A 80 4.47 -0.77 -11.82
CA LEU A 80 4.70 -1.59 -13.02
C LEU A 80 6.14 -1.45 -13.51
N ASN A 81 6.72 -0.27 -13.45
CA ASN A 81 8.13 -0.08 -13.81
C ASN A 81 9.04 -0.87 -12.88
N TRP A 82 8.73 -0.89 -11.59
CA TRP A 82 9.50 -1.68 -10.64
C TRP A 82 9.38 -3.18 -10.95
N LEU A 83 8.18 -3.66 -11.25
CA LEU A 83 7.97 -5.07 -11.62
C LEU A 83 8.76 -5.46 -12.86
N ASN A 84 8.84 -4.58 -13.84
CA ASN A 84 9.58 -4.86 -15.07
C ASN A 84 11.07 -5.02 -14.82
N LYS A 85 11.59 -4.44 -13.74
CA LYS A 85 12.99 -4.58 -13.37
C LYS A 85 13.23 -5.77 -12.44
N PHE A 86 12.17 -6.36 -11.91
CA PHE A 86 12.28 -7.41 -10.91
C PHE A 86 13.01 -8.66 -11.42
N PRO A 87 12.74 -9.16 -12.64
CA PRO A 87 13.47 -10.34 -13.15
C PRO A 87 14.98 -10.11 -13.24
N ASP A 88 15.39 -8.89 -13.59
CA ASP A 88 16.81 -8.55 -13.68
C ASP A 88 17.47 -8.59 -12.31
N GLN A 89 16.74 -8.26 -11.26
CA GLN A 89 17.25 -8.29 -9.90
C GLN A 89 17.35 -9.70 -9.36
N LEU A 90 16.58 -10.63 -9.91
CA LEU A 90 16.56 -12.01 -9.48
C LEU A 90 17.57 -12.89 -10.21
N SER A 91 18.01 -12.45 -11.37
CA SER A 91 18.94 -13.23 -12.20
C SER A 91 20.44 -13.00 -11.82
#